data_2756c2acf4333279e78153ff9daa73d7
#
_entry.id   2756c2acf4333279e78153ff9daa73d7
#
_cell.length_a   1.000
_cell.length_b   1.000
_cell.length_c   1.000
_cell.angle_alpha   90.00
_cell.angle_beta   90.00
_cell.angle_gamma   90.00
#
_symmetry.space_group_name_H-M   'P 1'
#
loop_
_entity.id
_entity.type
_entity.pdbx_description
1 polymer ?
#
loop_
_entity_poly.entity_id
_entity_poly.type
_entity_poly.pdbx_seq_one_letter_code
_entity_poly.pdbx_strand_id
1 'polypeptide(L)'
;MNWKKICASLIGVSMLALAVPAIADDDPGPAAYTKSMNGKRVVLVPMAMGFDLAQGWAAYLKREVEAWGGVFETRDPNWSVEAGAQAITDVIAADPKPDVLVVHAPDLNSYVKLFKKAQEAGIYVVLIDNPANFAADAFIGSDWNRLGQLEAEAAVTACGANTSKQIGLVQGDQVNASSLYQYAGIMKVLEKYPDFKVVAKPDSNWDATTARNVTTTMLQQNPDMCAIIDFWDGDASGTAAAIRDAGKEGKIALVTTGGGEKVDCDKLASGEFTAVVMTELHKQSGDMNAIIKFLLQSGQKAGTSKTYLYTLERAYTKADVKADTCWDVKALQAAK
;
A
#
# COMPACT_ATOMS: atom_id res chain seq x y z
N MET A 1 -0.59 65.40 -76.49
CA MET A 1 0.40 64.62 -75.74
C MET A 1 -0.34 63.50 -75.08
N ASN A 2 -0.32 62.32 -75.71
CA ASN A 2 -1.24 61.16 -75.45
C ASN A 2 -0.62 60.24 -74.37
N TRP A 3 -1.36 59.95 -73.29
CA TRP A 3 -1.04 58.88 -72.36
C TRP A 3 -2.07 57.72 -72.55
N LYS A 4 -1.58 56.64 -73.05
CA LYS A 4 -2.36 55.43 -73.25
C LYS A 4 -2.51 54.68 -71.87
N LYS A 5 -3.74 54.42 -71.51
CA LYS A 5 -4.08 53.54 -70.36
C LYS A 5 -3.89 52.09 -70.76
N ILE A 6 -3.03 51.37 -70.05
CA ILE A 6 -2.92 49.90 -70.16
C ILE A 6 -3.76 49.31 -69.04
N CYS A 7 -4.84 48.63 -69.42
CA CYS A 7 -5.62 47.75 -68.50
C CYS A 7 -4.91 46.39 -68.36
N ALA A 8 -4.43 46.12 -67.20
CA ALA A 8 -3.95 44.78 -66.85
C ALA A 8 -5.09 43.95 -66.24
N SER A 9 -5.53 42.92 -66.99
CA SER A 9 -6.51 41.96 -66.52
C SER A 9 -5.84 40.98 -65.54
N LEU A 10 -6.19 41.02 -64.29
CA LEU A 10 -5.84 40.04 -63.30
C LEU A 10 -6.73 38.78 -63.47
N ILE A 11 -6.16 37.73 -63.97
CA ILE A 11 -6.80 36.39 -63.98
C ILE A 11 -6.60 35.81 -62.57
N GLY A 12 -7.69 35.82 -61.82
CA GLY A 12 -7.74 35.12 -60.50
C GLY A 12 -7.79 33.61 -60.70
N VAL A 13 -6.71 32.95 -60.41
CA VAL A 13 -6.68 31.50 -60.29
C VAL A 13 -7.26 31.13 -58.92
N SER A 14 -8.56 30.72 -58.90
CA SER A 14 -9.16 30.12 -57.71
C SER A 14 -8.59 28.70 -57.53
N MET A 15 -7.66 28.56 -56.60
CA MET A 15 -7.30 27.22 -56.09
C MET A 15 -8.47 26.69 -55.29
N LEU A 16 -9.26 25.76 -55.90
CA LEU A 16 -10.10 24.85 -55.12
C LEU A 16 -9.20 23.94 -54.30
N ALA A 17 -9.06 24.24 -53.04
CA ALA A 17 -8.52 23.31 -52.07
C ALA A 17 -9.50 22.14 -52.00
N LEU A 18 -9.19 21.03 -52.64
CA LEU A 18 -9.84 19.73 -52.37
C LEU A 18 -9.52 19.38 -50.95
N ALA A 19 -10.49 19.58 -50.05
CA ALA A 19 -10.44 19.01 -48.71
C ALA A 19 -10.51 17.47 -48.88
N VAL A 20 -9.36 16.81 -48.88
CA VAL A 20 -9.29 15.36 -48.71
C VAL A 20 -9.89 15.09 -47.34
N PRO A 21 -10.99 14.31 -47.23
CA PRO A 21 -11.43 13.90 -45.92
C PRO A 21 -10.27 13.17 -45.29
N ALA A 22 -9.78 13.64 -44.15
CA ALA A 22 -8.88 12.91 -43.29
C ALA A 22 -9.69 11.66 -42.86
N ILE A 23 -9.48 10.53 -43.50
CA ILE A 23 -9.87 9.24 -42.97
C ILE A 23 -8.95 9.12 -41.74
N ALA A 24 -9.52 9.34 -40.57
CA ALA A 24 -8.82 8.97 -39.33
C ALA A 24 -8.71 7.45 -39.42
N ASP A 25 -7.52 6.94 -39.72
CA ASP A 25 -7.22 5.53 -39.51
C ASP A 25 -7.59 5.20 -38.06
N ASP A 26 -8.17 4.03 -37.83
CA ASP A 26 -8.50 3.58 -36.50
C ASP A 26 -7.25 3.71 -35.60
N ASP A 27 -7.41 4.30 -34.41
CA ASP A 27 -6.33 4.43 -33.45
C ASP A 27 -5.73 3.03 -33.15
N PRO A 28 -4.45 2.77 -33.45
CA PRO A 28 -3.85 1.46 -33.24
C PRO A 28 -3.63 1.14 -31.75
N GLY A 29 -3.70 2.16 -30.87
CA GLY A 29 -3.44 2.03 -29.44
C GLY A 29 -4.32 0.99 -28.75
N PRO A 30 -5.65 1.02 -28.88
CA PRO A 30 -6.52 0.04 -28.25
C PRO A 30 -6.25 -1.40 -28.67
N ALA A 31 -5.99 -1.64 -29.96
CA ALA A 31 -5.65 -2.97 -30.48
C ALA A 31 -4.31 -3.48 -29.93
N ALA A 32 -3.29 -2.63 -29.89
CA ALA A 32 -1.99 -2.95 -29.35
C ALA A 32 -2.07 -3.22 -27.82
N TYR A 33 -2.83 -2.41 -27.10
CA TYR A 33 -3.09 -2.60 -25.67
C TYR A 33 -3.78 -3.97 -25.43
N THR A 34 -4.88 -4.24 -26.11
CA THR A 34 -5.61 -5.51 -25.96
C THR A 34 -4.71 -6.70 -26.26
N LYS A 35 -3.89 -6.63 -27.33
CA LYS A 35 -2.95 -7.69 -27.68
C LYS A 35 -1.91 -7.96 -26.59
N SER A 36 -1.43 -6.92 -25.92
CA SER A 36 -0.39 -7.07 -24.87
C SER A 36 -0.97 -7.55 -23.54
N MET A 37 -2.26 -7.34 -23.29
CA MET A 37 -2.90 -7.58 -21.99
C MET A 37 -3.76 -8.86 -21.96
N ASN A 38 -4.42 -9.18 -23.07
CA ASN A 38 -5.36 -10.29 -23.11
C ASN A 38 -4.68 -11.63 -22.80
N GLY A 39 -5.30 -12.44 -21.93
CA GLY A 39 -4.80 -13.74 -21.50
C GLY A 39 -3.62 -13.70 -20.51
N LYS A 40 -3.14 -12.49 -20.13
CA LYS A 40 -2.08 -12.35 -19.14
C LYS A 40 -2.53 -12.81 -17.77
N ARG A 41 -1.65 -13.48 -17.04
CA ARG A 41 -1.93 -14.07 -15.73
C ARG A 41 -1.19 -13.31 -14.63
N VAL A 42 -1.94 -12.86 -13.62
CA VAL A 42 -1.44 -12.16 -12.44
C VAL A 42 -1.79 -12.98 -11.20
N VAL A 43 -0.81 -13.30 -10.39
CA VAL A 43 -0.99 -14.05 -9.14
C VAL A 43 -0.60 -13.17 -7.96
N LEU A 44 -1.49 -13.05 -6.97
CA LEU A 44 -1.24 -12.39 -5.70
C LEU A 44 -0.94 -13.44 -4.62
N VAL A 45 0.17 -13.27 -3.91
CA VAL A 45 0.52 -14.00 -2.69
C VAL A 45 0.65 -12.98 -1.56
N PRO A 46 -0.43 -12.72 -0.80
CA PRO A 46 -0.39 -11.84 0.38
C PRO A 46 0.25 -12.57 1.56
N MET A 47 0.42 -11.91 2.72
CA MET A 47 0.72 -12.62 3.97
C MET A 47 -0.46 -13.49 4.42
N ALA A 48 -1.67 -12.94 4.30
CA ALA A 48 -2.95 -13.63 4.49
C ALA A 48 -4.05 -12.88 3.75
N MET A 49 -5.20 -13.54 3.54
CA MET A 49 -6.44 -12.90 3.05
C MET A 49 -7.41 -12.54 4.20
N GLY A 50 -7.01 -12.78 5.44
CA GLY A 50 -7.84 -12.59 6.62
C GLY A 50 -7.99 -11.13 7.07
N PHE A 51 -7.39 -10.13 6.39
CA PHE A 51 -7.52 -8.72 6.72
C PHE A 51 -7.93 -7.87 5.52
N ASP A 52 -8.59 -6.74 5.80
CA ASP A 52 -9.30 -5.96 4.79
C ASP A 52 -8.37 -5.38 3.72
N LEU A 53 -7.17 -4.90 4.08
CA LEU A 53 -6.22 -4.32 3.14
C LEU A 53 -5.80 -5.33 2.05
N ALA A 54 -5.52 -6.59 2.40
CA ALA A 54 -5.19 -7.64 1.42
C ALA A 54 -6.38 -7.95 0.50
N GLN A 55 -7.60 -7.97 1.06
CA GLN A 55 -8.82 -8.14 0.28
C GLN A 55 -9.06 -6.95 -0.67
N GLY A 56 -8.70 -5.75 -0.22
CA GLY A 56 -8.74 -4.53 -1.04
C GLY A 56 -7.80 -4.62 -2.24
N TRP A 57 -6.53 -4.98 -2.05
CA TRP A 57 -5.59 -5.19 -3.15
C TRP A 57 -6.09 -6.27 -4.13
N ALA A 58 -6.58 -7.40 -3.60
CA ALA A 58 -7.11 -8.48 -4.41
C ALA A 58 -8.32 -8.03 -5.25
N ALA A 59 -9.24 -7.24 -4.67
CA ALA A 59 -10.41 -6.73 -5.39
C ALA A 59 -10.02 -5.78 -6.53
N TYR A 60 -9.05 -4.88 -6.30
CA TYR A 60 -8.53 -3.99 -7.33
C TYR A 60 -7.80 -4.74 -8.44
N LEU A 61 -6.93 -5.68 -8.09
CA LEU A 61 -6.23 -6.51 -9.07
C LEU A 61 -7.21 -7.32 -9.90
N LYS A 62 -8.14 -8.02 -9.24
CA LYS A 62 -9.14 -8.86 -9.91
C LYS A 62 -9.93 -8.06 -10.94
N ARG A 63 -10.54 -6.95 -10.51
CA ARG A 63 -11.35 -6.10 -11.39
C ARG A 63 -10.56 -5.61 -12.59
N GLU A 64 -9.34 -5.11 -12.37
CA GLU A 64 -8.52 -4.54 -13.43
C GLU A 64 -8.02 -5.64 -14.39
N VAL A 65 -7.51 -6.76 -13.88
CA VAL A 65 -6.99 -7.86 -14.68
C VAL A 65 -8.10 -8.49 -15.55
N GLU A 66 -9.26 -8.74 -14.97
CA GLU A 66 -10.41 -9.28 -15.71
C GLU A 66 -10.94 -8.30 -16.75
N ALA A 67 -10.90 -6.99 -16.48
CA ALA A 67 -11.34 -5.96 -17.44
C ALA A 67 -10.49 -5.94 -18.72
N TRP A 68 -9.22 -6.29 -18.66
CA TRP A 68 -8.40 -6.40 -19.88
C TRP A 68 -8.37 -7.80 -20.50
N GLY A 69 -9.18 -8.75 -20.00
CA GLY A 69 -9.25 -10.12 -20.50
C GLY A 69 -8.13 -11.03 -19.94
N GLY A 70 -7.53 -10.66 -18.83
CA GLY A 70 -6.52 -11.46 -18.14
C GLY A 70 -7.11 -12.44 -17.12
N VAL A 71 -6.25 -13.17 -16.42
CA VAL A 71 -6.59 -14.12 -15.37
C VAL A 71 -5.94 -13.69 -14.07
N PHE A 72 -6.75 -13.50 -13.02
CA PHE A 72 -6.30 -13.18 -11.68
C PHE A 72 -6.46 -14.38 -10.75
N GLU A 73 -5.45 -14.66 -9.96
CA GLU A 73 -5.45 -15.71 -8.93
C GLU A 73 -4.88 -15.16 -7.61
N THR A 74 -5.40 -15.67 -6.49
CA THR A 74 -4.84 -15.43 -5.16
C THR A 74 -4.40 -16.75 -4.54
N ARG A 75 -3.23 -16.77 -3.91
CA ARG A 75 -2.70 -17.88 -3.13
C ARG A 75 -2.55 -17.40 -1.69
N ASP A 76 -3.40 -17.88 -0.79
CA ASP A 76 -3.44 -17.43 0.61
C ASP A 76 -2.52 -18.29 1.50
N PRO A 77 -1.41 -17.74 2.01
CA PRO A 77 -0.54 -18.44 2.95
C PRO A 77 -1.10 -18.50 4.38
N ASN A 78 -2.12 -17.72 4.67
CA ASN A 78 -2.74 -17.64 5.99
C ASN A 78 -1.69 -17.45 7.12
N TRP A 79 -0.83 -16.44 6.97
CA TRP A 79 0.25 -16.04 7.89
C TRP A 79 1.43 -17.03 7.98
N SER A 80 1.43 -18.15 7.22
CA SER A 80 2.55 -19.10 7.22
C SER A 80 3.60 -18.74 6.17
N VAL A 81 4.81 -18.47 6.62
CA VAL A 81 5.97 -18.22 5.74
C VAL A 81 6.25 -19.43 4.84
N GLU A 82 6.14 -20.65 5.39
CA GLU A 82 6.35 -21.89 4.65
C GLU A 82 5.30 -22.09 3.57
N ALA A 83 4.02 -21.85 3.90
CA ALA A 83 2.93 -21.95 2.93
C ALA A 83 3.07 -20.90 1.82
N GLY A 84 3.53 -19.69 2.15
CA GLY A 84 3.84 -18.65 1.15
C GLY A 84 5.01 -19.04 0.25
N ALA A 85 6.08 -19.62 0.80
CA ALA A 85 7.20 -20.14 0.02
C ALA A 85 6.76 -21.25 -0.92
N GLN A 86 5.88 -22.17 -0.46
CA GLN A 86 5.31 -23.23 -1.29
C GLN A 86 4.43 -22.65 -2.40
N ALA A 87 3.55 -21.70 -2.07
CA ALA A 87 2.70 -21.03 -3.05
C ALA A 87 3.51 -20.37 -4.18
N ILE A 88 4.60 -19.66 -3.83
CA ILE A 88 5.50 -19.04 -4.82
C ILE A 88 6.21 -20.13 -5.65
N THR A 89 6.63 -21.23 -5.02
CA THR A 89 7.27 -22.36 -5.73
C THR A 89 6.31 -22.96 -6.75
N ASP A 90 5.06 -23.18 -6.40
CA ASP A 90 4.02 -23.71 -7.28
C ASP A 90 3.72 -22.74 -8.44
N VAL A 91 3.73 -21.43 -8.18
CA VAL A 91 3.58 -20.38 -9.19
C VAL A 91 4.72 -20.45 -10.21
N ILE A 92 5.97 -20.63 -9.76
CA ILE A 92 7.14 -20.74 -10.64
C ILE A 92 7.09 -22.03 -11.47
N ALA A 93 6.58 -23.11 -10.92
CA ALA A 93 6.48 -24.42 -11.56
C ALA A 93 5.27 -24.55 -12.50
N ALA A 94 4.30 -23.64 -12.41
CA ALA A 94 3.06 -23.71 -13.19
C ALA A 94 3.29 -23.75 -14.70
N ASP A 95 2.40 -24.43 -15.42
CA ASP A 95 2.36 -24.45 -16.89
C ASP A 95 0.90 -24.25 -17.36
N PRO A 96 0.57 -23.15 -18.05
CA PRO A 96 1.45 -22.01 -18.35
C PRO A 96 1.83 -21.21 -17.10
N LYS A 97 3.05 -20.64 -17.11
CA LYS A 97 3.52 -19.74 -16.06
C LYS A 97 2.70 -18.45 -16.02
N PRO A 98 2.50 -17.84 -14.85
CA PRO A 98 1.96 -16.49 -14.80
C PRO A 98 2.97 -15.47 -15.34
N ASP A 99 2.46 -14.32 -15.79
CA ASP A 99 3.28 -13.21 -16.27
C ASP A 99 3.79 -12.34 -15.12
N VAL A 100 2.97 -12.17 -14.08
CA VAL A 100 3.27 -11.33 -12.92
C VAL A 100 2.95 -12.06 -11.62
N LEU A 101 3.89 -12.00 -10.70
CA LEU A 101 3.76 -12.44 -9.31
C LEU A 101 3.81 -11.20 -8.40
N VAL A 102 2.68 -10.89 -7.74
CA VAL A 102 2.57 -9.84 -6.73
C VAL A 102 2.70 -10.46 -5.36
N VAL A 103 3.59 -9.96 -4.51
CA VAL A 103 3.83 -10.55 -3.18
C VAL A 103 3.85 -9.48 -2.10
N HIS A 104 3.12 -9.74 -1.02
CA HIS A 104 3.30 -9.07 0.27
C HIS A 104 4.28 -9.91 1.10
N ALA A 105 5.54 -9.49 1.15
CA ALA A 105 6.61 -10.27 1.77
C ALA A 105 6.48 -10.29 3.30
N PRO A 106 6.65 -11.46 3.96
CA PRO A 106 6.52 -11.56 5.43
C PRO A 106 7.72 -10.94 6.16
N ASP A 107 8.88 -10.94 5.53
CA ASP A 107 10.13 -10.38 6.05
C ASP A 107 11.09 -10.03 4.92
N LEU A 108 12.24 -9.45 5.27
CA LEU A 108 13.22 -8.98 4.30
C LEU A 108 13.91 -10.09 3.49
N ASN A 109 13.89 -11.35 3.91
CA ASN A 109 14.82 -12.36 3.37
C ASN A 109 14.16 -13.66 2.91
N SER A 110 13.05 -14.09 3.52
CA SER A 110 12.50 -15.45 3.39
C SER A 110 12.24 -15.85 1.93
N TYR A 111 11.78 -14.94 1.07
CA TYR A 111 11.43 -15.27 -0.31
C TYR A 111 12.45 -14.80 -1.35
N VAL A 112 13.57 -14.20 -0.97
CA VAL A 112 14.56 -13.61 -1.89
C VAL A 112 15.04 -14.61 -2.95
N LYS A 113 15.33 -15.85 -2.56
CA LYS A 113 15.77 -16.91 -3.51
C LYS A 113 14.65 -17.30 -4.48
N LEU A 114 13.41 -17.28 -4.04
CA LEU A 114 12.23 -17.59 -4.87
C LEU A 114 11.95 -16.46 -5.86
N PHE A 115 12.06 -15.21 -5.41
CA PHE A 115 11.92 -14.04 -6.30
C PHE A 115 12.95 -14.07 -7.44
N LYS A 116 14.19 -14.42 -7.14
CA LYS A 116 15.22 -14.58 -8.16
C LYS A 116 14.84 -15.68 -9.17
N LYS A 117 14.39 -16.84 -8.70
CA LYS A 117 13.93 -17.93 -9.57
C LYS A 117 12.71 -17.52 -10.42
N ALA A 118 11.79 -16.75 -9.88
CA ALA A 118 10.64 -16.24 -10.63
C ALA A 118 11.09 -15.32 -11.78
N GLN A 119 11.99 -14.38 -11.54
CA GLN A 119 12.54 -13.52 -12.60
C GLN A 119 13.34 -14.32 -13.63
N GLU A 120 14.14 -15.31 -13.23
CA GLU A 120 14.85 -16.22 -14.12
C GLU A 120 13.89 -17.06 -14.99
N ALA A 121 12.70 -17.37 -14.47
CA ALA A 121 11.62 -18.04 -15.18
C ALA A 121 10.80 -17.12 -16.10
N GLY A 122 11.12 -15.83 -16.16
CA GLY A 122 10.42 -14.84 -16.98
C GLY A 122 9.19 -14.22 -16.34
N ILE A 123 8.98 -14.41 -15.03
CA ILE A 123 7.85 -13.87 -14.26
C ILE A 123 8.28 -12.54 -13.65
N TYR A 124 7.54 -11.46 -13.91
CA TYR A 124 7.76 -10.18 -13.22
C TYR A 124 7.41 -10.32 -11.74
N VAL A 125 8.30 -9.84 -10.87
CA VAL A 125 8.08 -9.81 -9.42
C VAL A 125 7.73 -8.38 -8.98
N VAL A 126 6.55 -8.21 -8.42
CA VAL A 126 6.06 -6.95 -7.86
C VAL A 126 5.87 -7.14 -6.36
N LEU A 127 6.53 -6.32 -5.55
CA LEU A 127 6.32 -6.32 -4.11
C LEU A 127 5.28 -5.26 -3.76
N ILE A 128 4.34 -5.61 -2.90
CA ILE A 128 3.33 -4.71 -2.36
C ILE A 128 3.53 -4.56 -0.86
N ASP A 129 3.43 -3.33 -0.37
CA ASP A 129 3.44 -2.90 1.02
C ASP A 129 4.80 -3.13 1.74
N ASN A 130 5.26 -4.36 1.88
CA ASN A 130 6.53 -4.69 2.52
C ASN A 130 7.68 -4.84 1.50
N PRO A 131 8.79 -4.11 1.68
CA PRO A 131 10.00 -4.34 0.91
C PRO A 131 10.70 -5.64 1.33
N ALA A 132 11.57 -6.15 0.45
CA ALA A 132 12.50 -7.25 0.72
C ALA A 132 13.92 -6.86 0.32
N ASN A 133 14.93 -7.61 0.79
CA ASN A 133 16.33 -7.48 0.37
C ASN A 133 16.53 -8.01 -1.06
N PHE A 134 15.67 -7.54 -1.96
CA PHE A 134 15.60 -7.98 -3.34
C PHE A 134 15.18 -6.84 -4.26
N ALA A 135 15.87 -6.71 -5.37
CA ALA A 135 15.51 -5.73 -6.39
C ALA A 135 14.41 -6.31 -7.30
N ALA A 136 13.16 -6.21 -6.84
CA ALA A 136 11.97 -6.59 -7.59
C ALA A 136 11.81 -5.74 -8.86
N ASP A 137 10.99 -6.18 -9.81
CA ASP A 137 10.67 -5.39 -11.01
C ASP A 137 9.93 -4.11 -10.62
N ALA A 138 9.08 -4.19 -9.60
CA ALA A 138 8.51 -3.02 -8.94
C ALA A 138 8.27 -3.27 -7.45
N PHE A 139 8.28 -2.17 -6.69
CA PHE A 139 7.78 -2.09 -5.32
C PHE A 139 6.72 -0.99 -5.27
N ILE A 140 5.59 -1.27 -4.64
CA ILE A 140 4.55 -0.32 -4.32
C ILE A 140 4.26 -0.42 -2.83
N GLY A 141 4.32 0.69 -2.10
CA GLY A 141 4.05 0.65 -0.66
C GLY A 141 4.35 1.97 0.01
N SER A 142 4.39 1.93 1.34
CA SER A 142 4.65 3.07 2.19
C SER A 142 6.14 3.23 2.49
N ASP A 143 6.55 4.47 2.76
CA ASP A 143 7.80 4.74 3.47
C ASP A 143 7.58 4.47 4.96
N TRP A 144 7.82 3.24 5.39
CA TRP A 144 7.62 2.80 6.77
C TRP A 144 8.41 3.63 7.78
N ASN A 145 9.55 4.20 7.38
CA ASN A 145 10.31 5.10 8.25
C ASN A 145 9.56 6.43 8.42
N ARG A 146 9.01 6.99 7.33
CA ARG A 146 8.18 8.20 7.41
C ARG A 146 6.90 7.95 8.19
N LEU A 147 6.28 6.78 8.00
CA LEU A 147 5.09 6.37 8.72
C LEU A 147 5.34 6.36 10.24
N GLY A 148 6.41 5.70 10.70
CA GLY A 148 6.81 5.71 12.10
C GLY A 148 7.11 7.12 12.65
N GLN A 149 7.64 8.02 11.81
CA GLN A 149 7.81 9.43 12.21
C GLN A 149 6.45 10.09 12.47
N LEU A 150 5.45 9.88 11.60
CA LEU A 150 4.12 10.46 11.76
C LEU A 150 3.42 9.91 13.02
N GLU A 151 3.57 8.62 13.31
CA GLU A 151 3.04 8.02 14.54
C GLU A 151 3.66 8.64 15.78
N ALA A 152 4.98 8.78 15.82
CA ALA A 152 5.67 9.40 16.94
C ALA A 152 5.29 10.89 17.10
N GLU A 153 5.17 11.65 16.01
CA GLU A 153 4.72 13.03 16.03
C GLU A 153 3.28 13.14 16.60
N ALA A 154 2.38 12.22 16.22
CA ALA A 154 1.03 12.14 16.76
C ALA A 154 1.03 11.79 18.26
N ALA A 155 1.81 10.80 18.68
CA ALA A 155 1.91 10.39 20.08
C ALA A 155 2.49 11.50 20.96
N VAL A 156 3.57 12.16 20.55
CA VAL A 156 4.16 13.31 21.25
C VAL A 156 3.15 14.44 21.39
N THR A 157 2.40 14.74 20.32
CA THR A 157 1.37 15.78 20.32
C THR A 157 0.25 15.43 21.30
N ALA A 158 -0.24 14.19 21.27
CA ALA A 158 -1.32 13.73 22.14
C ALA A 158 -0.93 13.69 23.62
N CYS A 159 0.32 13.29 23.93
CA CYS A 159 0.83 13.33 25.30
C CYS A 159 0.90 14.76 25.86
N GLY A 160 1.32 15.73 25.04
CA GLY A 160 1.43 17.13 25.48
C GLY A 160 2.52 17.36 26.56
N ALA A 161 2.50 18.56 27.15
CA ALA A 161 3.56 19.01 28.06
C ALA A 161 3.49 18.41 29.47
N ASN A 162 2.28 18.16 29.99
CA ASN A 162 2.00 17.87 31.41
C ASN A 162 1.74 16.38 31.67
N THR A 163 2.46 15.49 31.01
CA THR A 163 2.33 14.04 31.18
C THR A 163 3.65 13.41 31.62
N SER A 164 3.62 12.11 31.85
CA SER A 164 4.84 11.32 32.17
C SER A 164 5.83 11.27 31.03
N LYS A 165 5.41 11.53 29.78
CA LYS A 165 6.17 11.36 28.54
C LYS A 165 6.69 9.93 28.31
N GLN A 166 6.00 8.95 28.90
CA GLN A 166 6.27 7.53 28.71
C GLN A 166 5.42 6.98 27.57
N ILE A 167 6.04 6.36 26.60
CA ILE A 167 5.41 5.75 25.41
C ILE A 167 5.66 4.25 25.42
N GLY A 168 4.60 3.46 25.21
CA GLY A 168 4.69 2.04 24.89
C GLY A 168 4.66 1.83 23.39
N LEU A 169 5.36 0.79 22.90
CA LEU A 169 5.26 0.33 21.52
C LEU A 169 4.74 -1.10 21.51
N VAL A 170 3.73 -1.40 20.68
CA VAL A 170 3.30 -2.77 20.40
C VAL A 170 3.66 -3.04 18.94
N GLN A 171 4.68 -3.87 18.73
CA GLN A 171 5.20 -4.19 17.40
C GLN A 171 4.54 -5.44 16.87
N GLY A 172 4.54 -5.65 15.53
CA GLY A 172 4.13 -6.93 14.96
C GLY A 172 5.13 -8.03 15.31
N ASP A 173 6.24 -8.05 14.61
CA ASP A 173 7.40 -8.88 14.92
C ASP A 173 8.72 -8.15 14.56
N GLN A 174 9.85 -8.66 15.07
CA GLN A 174 11.14 -7.97 14.95
C GLN A 174 11.85 -8.19 13.61
N VAL A 175 11.36 -9.07 12.73
CA VAL A 175 12.01 -9.40 11.45
C VAL A 175 11.27 -8.84 10.26
N ASN A 176 10.02 -8.42 10.44
CA ASN A 176 9.22 -7.80 9.41
C ASN A 176 9.76 -6.40 9.06
N ALA A 177 9.78 -6.07 7.78
CA ALA A 177 10.31 -4.79 7.29
C ALA A 177 9.53 -3.59 7.86
N SER A 178 8.19 -3.68 7.95
CA SER A 178 7.35 -2.62 8.51
C SER A 178 7.73 -2.33 9.96
N SER A 179 7.84 -3.35 10.83
CA SER A 179 8.25 -3.16 12.23
C SER A 179 9.62 -2.52 12.35
N LEU A 180 10.61 -2.99 11.58
CA LEU A 180 11.97 -2.48 11.65
C LEU A 180 12.06 -1.00 11.26
N TYR A 181 11.48 -0.63 10.13
CA TYR A 181 11.57 0.73 9.61
C TYR A 181 10.65 1.70 10.35
N GLN A 182 9.48 1.25 10.78
CA GLN A 182 8.55 2.01 11.62
C GLN A 182 9.20 2.37 12.95
N TYR A 183 9.82 1.38 13.65
CA TYR A 183 10.59 1.62 14.85
C TYR A 183 11.72 2.63 14.63
N ALA A 184 12.50 2.49 13.56
CA ALA A 184 13.56 3.44 13.25
C ALA A 184 13.04 4.87 13.04
N GLY A 185 11.87 5.01 12.39
CA GLY A 185 11.18 6.29 12.20
C GLY A 185 10.73 6.92 13.51
N ILE A 186 10.13 6.12 14.40
CA ILE A 186 9.73 6.55 15.75
C ILE A 186 10.93 7.08 16.53
N MET A 187 12.00 6.31 16.60
CA MET A 187 13.19 6.71 17.34
C MET A 187 13.82 7.99 16.80
N LYS A 188 13.84 8.19 15.49
CA LYS A 188 14.34 9.42 14.86
C LYS A 188 13.55 10.67 15.27
N VAL A 189 12.26 10.55 15.53
CA VAL A 189 11.46 11.66 16.08
C VAL A 189 11.79 11.85 17.55
N LEU A 190 11.82 10.77 18.35
CA LEU A 190 12.05 10.85 19.79
C LEU A 190 13.45 11.39 20.13
N GLU A 191 14.45 11.28 19.25
CA GLU A 191 15.74 11.96 19.39
C GLU A 191 15.59 13.49 19.56
N LYS A 192 14.54 14.09 18.96
CA LYS A 192 14.25 15.53 19.09
C LYS A 192 13.50 15.87 20.38
N TYR A 193 13.00 14.86 21.09
CA TYR A 193 12.21 14.98 22.31
C TYR A 193 12.83 14.14 23.43
N PRO A 194 14.00 14.52 23.97
CA PRO A 194 14.79 13.69 24.87
C PRO A 194 14.09 13.33 26.19
N ASP A 195 13.05 14.07 26.55
CA ASP A 195 12.22 13.78 27.72
C ASP A 195 11.28 12.59 27.51
N PHE A 196 10.94 12.27 26.26
CA PHE A 196 10.11 11.12 25.96
C PHE A 196 10.90 9.82 26.05
N LYS A 197 10.30 8.79 26.64
CA LYS A 197 10.93 7.48 26.86
C LYS A 197 10.05 6.36 26.35
N VAL A 198 10.61 5.50 25.52
CA VAL A 198 9.99 4.20 25.21
C VAL A 198 10.24 3.30 26.41
N VAL A 199 9.19 3.00 27.18
CA VAL A 199 9.28 2.24 28.44
C VAL A 199 9.04 0.75 28.28
N ALA A 200 8.38 0.34 27.19
CA ALA A 200 8.16 -1.06 26.82
C ALA A 200 7.97 -1.19 25.30
N LYS A 201 8.38 -2.36 24.76
CA LYS A 201 8.37 -2.61 23.32
C LYS A 201 8.14 -4.10 23.03
N PRO A 202 7.01 -4.69 23.48
CA PRO A 202 6.68 -6.09 23.19
C PRO A 202 6.22 -6.30 21.74
N ASP A 203 6.29 -7.58 21.29
CA ASP A 203 5.78 -8.03 20.01
C ASP A 203 4.36 -8.64 20.19
N SER A 204 3.47 -8.34 19.26
CA SER A 204 2.12 -8.91 19.16
C SER A 204 2.05 -10.14 18.27
N ASN A 205 3.06 -10.33 17.40
CA ASN A 205 3.05 -11.31 16.31
C ASN A 205 1.84 -11.14 15.36
N TRP A 206 1.42 -9.89 15.14
CA TRP A 206 0.27 -9.54 14.30
C TRP A 206 -1.05 -10.20 14.76
N ASP A 207 -1.22 -10.37 16.09
CA ASP A 207 -2.39 -11.00 16.70
C ASP A 207 -2.99 -10.13 17.80
N ALA A 208 -4.25 -9.73 17.63
CA ALA A 208 -4.95 -8.82 18.55
C ALA A 208 -5.08 -9.38 19.98
N THR A 209 -5.17 -10.69 20.16
CA THR A 209 -5.23 -11.32 21.50
C THR A 209 -3.87 -11.18 22.18
N THR A 210 -2.81 -11.43 21.46
CA THR A 210 -1.44 -11.23 21.94
C THR A 210 -1.19 -9.77 22.27
N ALA A 211 -1.58 -8.83 21.38
CA ALA A 211 -1.50 -7.39 21.61
C ALA A 211 -2.20 -6.97 22.90
N ARG A 212 -3.42 -7.48 23.17
CA ARG A 212 -4.14 -7.24 24.43
C ARG A 212 -3.36 -7.73 25.64
N ASN A 213 -2.80 -8.95 25.58
CA ASN A 213 -2.08 -9.57 26.70
C ASN A 213 -0.80 -8.79 27.02
N VAL A 214 0.01 -8.49 26.00
CA VAL A 214 1.27 -7.74 26.20
C VAL A 214 1.00 -6.31 26.66
N THR A 215 -0.05 -5.65 26.14
CA THR A 215 -0.47 -4.33 26.58
C THR A 215 -0.95 -4.33 28.02
N THR A 216 -1.74 -5.33 28.43
CA THR A 216 -2.15 -5.48 29.85
C THR A 216 -0.93 -5.53 30.77
N THR A 217 0.06 -6.36 30.43
CA THR A 217 1.32 -6.45 31.21
C THR A 217 2.09 -5.12 31.20
N MET A 218 2.19 -4.48 30.05
CA MET A 218 2.86 -3.20 29.89
C MET A 218 2.22 -2.09 30.74
N LEU A 219 0.88 -2.04 30.80
CA LEU A 219 0.13 -1.08 31.62
C LEU A 219 0.27 -1.30 33.12
N GLN A 220 0.42 -2.57 33.56
CA GLN A 220 0.69 -2.91 34.96
C GLN A 220 2.09 -2.46 35.39
N GLN A 221 3.09 -2.63 34.53
CA GLN A 221 4.47 -2.27 34.81
C GLN A 221 4.74 -0.77 34.66
N ASN A 222 4.01 -0.09 33.79
CA ASN A 222 4.18 1.32 33.46
C ASN A 222 2.82 2.04 33.48
N PRO A 223 2.23 2.25 34.66
CA PRO A 223 0.85 2.77 34.78
C PRO A 223 0.69 4.22 34.31
N ASP A 224 1.78 4.96 34.16
CA ASP A 224 1.75 6.39 33.83
C ASP A 224 2.01 6.68 32.34
N MET A 225 2.03 5.67 31.47
CA MET A 225 2.18 5.90 30.02
C MET A 225 1.13 6.89 29.52
N CYS A 226 1.56 7.83 28.67
CA CYS A 226 0.67 8.82 28.04
C CYS A 226 0.23 8.41 26.65
N ALA A 227 0.99 7.54 25.96
CA ALA A 227 0.65 7.03 24.65
C ALA A 227 1.13 5.59 24.45
N ILE A 228 0.45 4.87 23.57
CA ILE A 228 0.88 3.61 23.00
C ILE A 228 0.83 3.78 21.48
N ILE A 229 1.91 3.38 20.81
CA ILE A 229 1.96 3.24 19.35
C ILE A 229 1.88 1.76 19.04
N ASP A 230 0.83 1.36 18.35
CA ASP A 230 0.60 0.00 17.90
C ASP A 230 0.81 -0.07 16.39
N PHE A 231 1.60 -1.01 15.91
CA PHE A 231 2.14 -1.00 14.56
C PHE A 231 1.14 -1.47 13.49
N TRP A 232 -0.06 -1.84 13.88
CA TRP A 232 -1.12 -2.23 12.95
C TRP A 232 -2.50 -2.12 13.61
N ASP A 233 -3.50 -1.59 12.89
CA ASP A 233 -4.87 -1.38 13.36
C ASP A 233 -5.59 -2.68 13.76
N GLY A 234 -5.25 -3.79 13.10
CA GLY A 234 -5.74 -5.12 13.48
C GLY A 234 -5.36 -5.48 14.92
N ASP A 235 -4.10 -5.26 15.29
CA ASP A 235 -3.59 -5.48 16.65
C ASP A 235 -4.10 -4.43 17.62
N ALA A 236 -4.18 -3.17 17.19
CA ALA A 236 -4.60 -2.03 17.99
C ALA A 236 -5.99 -2.20 18.60
N SER A 237 -6.84 -3.07 18.02
CA SER A 237 -8.12 -3.47 18.62
C SER A 237 -7.92 -4.19 19.96
N GLY A 238 -6.89 -5.03 20.06
CA GLY A 238 -6.48 -5.71 21.30
C GLY A 238 -5.87 -4.74 22.30
N THR A 239 -4.97 -3.88 21.85
CA THR A 239 -4.38 -2.80 22.65
C THR A 239 -5.43 -1.87 23.23
N ALA A 240 -6.43 -1.45 22.43
CA ALA A 240 -7.56 -0.64 22.89
C ALA A 240 -8.39 -1.35 23.97
N ALA A 241 -8.64 -2.66 23.79
CA ALA A 241 -9.33 -3.45 24.80
C ALA A 241 -8.57 -3.49 26.13
N ALA A 242 -7.24 -3.65 26.13
CA ALA A 242 -6.42 -3.60 27.32
C ALA A 242 -6.45 -2.23 28.01
N ILE A 243 -6.40 -1.13 27.24
CA ILE A 243 -6.52 0.24 27.76
C ILE A 243 -7.88 0.44 28.46
N ARG A 244 -8.96 -0.05 27.85
CA ARG A 244 -10.32 0.01 28.40
C ARG A 244 -10.45 -0.79 29.70
N ASP A 245 -9.96 -2.04 29.69
CA ASP A 245 -10.01 -2.92 30.87
C ASP A 245 -9.22 -2.34 32.07
N ALA A 246 -8.18 -1.57 31.78
CA ALA A 246 -7.41 -0.84 32.80
C ALA A 246 -8.08 0.46 33.26
N GLY A 247 -9.25 0.87 32.72
CA GLY A 247 -9.91 2.12 33.04
C GLY A 247 -9.16 3.37 32.62
N LYS A 248 -8.37 3.24 31.53
CA LYS A 248 -7.49 4.30 31.03
C LYS A 248 -7.93 4.91 29.70
N GLU A 249 -9.15 4.63 29.24
CA GLU A 249 -9.75 5.29 28.08
C GLU A 249 -9.70 6.81 28.19
N GLY A 250 -9.31 7.49 27.14
CA GLY A 250 -9.15 8.94 27.10
C GLY A 250 -7.96 9.49 27.91
N LYS A 251 -7.22 8.62 28.62
CA LYS A 251 -6.01 9.01 29.38
C LYS A 251 -4.73 8.59 28.67
N ILE A 252 -4.78 7.51 27.90
CA ILE A 252 -3.68 7.03 27.08
C ILE A 252 -4.07 7.22 25.62
N ALA A 253 -3.23 7.94 24.87
CA ALA A 253 -3.40 8.07 23.45
C ALA A 253 -3.00 6.76 22.75
N LEU A 254 -3.88 6.21 21.91
CA LEU A 254 -3.56 5.07 21.05
C LEU A 254 -3.38 5.55 19.62
N VAL A 255 -2.17 5.42 19.12
CA VAL A 255 -1.78 5.75 17.74
C VAL A 255 -1.46 4.46 17.01
N THR A 256 -1.93 4.31 15.77
CA THR A 256 -1.69 3.11 14.98
C THR A 256 -1.56 3.43 13.49
N THR A 257 -1.25 2.42 12.69
CA THR A 257 -1.30 2.49 11.23
C THR A 257 -2.36 1.54 10.69
N GLY A 258 -2.94 1.88 9.54
CA GLY A 258 -3.93 1.05 8.84
C GLY A 258 -4.03 1.43 7.36
N GLY A 259 -4.80 0.67 6.61
CA GLY A 259 -5.02 0.92 5.19
C GLY A 259 -6.12 1.95 4.88
N GLY A 260 -6.68 2.58 5.90
CA GLY A 260 -7.83 3.48 5.77
C GLY A 260 -9.16 2.74 5.64
N GLU A 261 -9.27 1.59 6.27
CA GLU A 261 -10.49 0.79 6.34
C GLU A 261 -11.58 1.52 7.12
N LYS A 262 -12.82 1.12 6.88
CA LYS A 262 -13.96 1.67 7.62
C LYS A 262 -13.80 1.56 9.14
N VAL A 263 -13.17 0.50 9.62
CA VAL A 263 -12.89 0.30 11.05
C VAL A 263 -12.00 1.40 11.62
N ASP A 264 -11.03 1.90 10.87
CA ASP A 264 -10.17 3.01 11.31
C ASP A 264 -10.99 4.28 11.57
N CYS A 265 -11.88 4.63 10.63
CA CYS A 265 -12.77 5.78 10.81
C CYS A 265 -13.74 5.60 11.99
N ASP A 266 -14.31 4.41 12.17
CA ASP A 266 -15.21 4.11 13.29
C ASP A 266 -14.48 4.24 14.64
N LYS A 267 -13.24 3.77 14.74
CA LYS A 267 -12.40 3.87 15.94
C LYS A 267 -11.90 5.29 16.21
N LEU A 268 -11.56 6.05 15.18
CA LEU A 268 -11.26 7.49 15.30
C LEU A 268 -12.51 8.27 15.76
N ALA A 269 -13.68 8.02 15.16
CA ALA A 269 -14.91 8.70 15.48
C ALA A 269 -15.36 8.43 16.92
N SER A 270 -15.21 7.20 17.42
CA SER A 270 -15.50 6.83 18.82
C SER A 270 -14.48 7.43 19.82
N GLY A 271 -13.25 7.73 19.36
CA GLY A 271 -12.13 8.14 20.20
C GLY A 271 -11.36 6.97 20.79
N GLU A 272 -11.60 5.73 20.33
CA GLU A 272 -10.83 4.55 20.71
C GLU A 272 -9.40 4.65 20.17
N PHE A 273 -9.26 5.10 18.91
CA PHE A 273 -7.96 5.52 18.36
C PHE A 273 -7.82 7.04 18.42
N THR A 274 -6.65 7.52 18.83
CA THR A 274 -6.33 8.95 18.84
C THR A 274 -5.89 9.43 17.47
N ALA A 275 -5.10 8.64 16.78
CA ALA A 275 -4.68 8.87 15.41
C ALA A 275 -4.41 7.55 14.67
N VAL A 276 -4.64 7.54 13.37
CA VAL A 276 -4.27 6.45 12.46
C VAL A 276 -3.45 7.05 11.33
N VAL A 277 -2.27 6.48 11.08
CA VAL A 277 -1.47 6.81 9.89
C VAL A 277 -1.91 5.86 8.77
N MET A 278 -2.58 6.41 7.76
CA MET A 278 -3.17 5.60 6.69
C MET A 278 -2.26 5.49 5.47
N THR A 279 -2.22 4.30 4.88
CA THR A 279 -1.39 3.94 3.72
C THR A 279 -2.12 4.08 2.38
N GLU A 280 -3.37 4.53 2.37
CA GLU A 280 -4.19 4.85 1.19
C GLU A 280 -4.30 3.71 0.14
N LEU A 281 -5.10 2.68 0.43
CA LEU A 281 -5.37 1.53 -0.45
C LEU A 281 -5.62 1.93 -1.91
N HIS A 282 -6.46 2.94 -2.16
CA HIS A 282 -6.85 3.33 -3.51
C HIS A 282 -5.64 3.76 -4.35
N LYS A 283 -4.72 4.51 -3.73
CA LYS A 283 -3.50 4.98 -4.38
C LYS A 283 -2.54 3.83 -4.63
N GLN A 284 -2.28 2.98 -3.61
CA GLN A 284 -1.44 1.80 -3.75
C GLN A 284 -1.94 0.88 -4.87
N SER A 285 -3.25 0.60 -4.89
CA SER A 285 -3.86 -0.26 -5.90
C SER A 285 -3.81 0.34 -7.30
N GLY A 286 -4.00 1.65 -7.42
CA GLY A 286 -3.86 2.36 -8.69
C GLY A 286 -2.44 2.28 -9.24
N ASP A 287 -1.44 2.55 -8.41
CA ASP A 287 -0.02 2.47 -8.78
C ASP A 287 0.38 1.03 -9.12
N MET A 288 -0.10 0.04 -8.36
CA MET A 288 0.14 -1.38 -8.63
C MET A 288 -0.42 -1.80 -9.99
N ASN A 289 -1.65 -1.45 -10.30
CA ASN A 289 -2.27 -1.76 -11.58
C ASN A 289 -1.57 -1.03 -12.74
N ALA A 290 -1.16 0.22 -12.55
CA ALA A 290 -0.42 0.99 -13.56
C ALA A 290 0.93 0.37 -13.88
N ILE A 291 1.71 -0.01 -12.86
CA ILE A 291 3.03 -0.60 -13.07
C ILE A 291 2.95 -2.01 -13.69
N ILE A 292 1.94 -2.83 -13.32
CA ILE A 292 1.70 -4.13 -13.95
C ILE A 292 1.43 -3.95 -15.45
N LYS A 293 0.53 -3.03 -15.81
CA LYS A 293 0.26 -2.70 -17.23
C LYS A 293 1.53 -2.25 -17.97
N PHE A 294 2.34 -1.41 -17.33
CA PHE A 294 3.61 -0.98 -17.91
C PHE A 294 4.56 -2.15 -18.14
N LEU A 295 4.77 -3.02 -17.16
CA LEU A 295 5.65 -4.18 -17.27
C LEU A 295 5.22 -5.10 -18.43
N LEU A 296 3.92 -5.41 -18.50
CA LEU A 296 3.37 -6.29 -19.55
C LEU A 296 3.48 -5.71 -20.97
N GLN A 297 3.46 -4.38 -21.11
CA GLN A 297 3.56 -3.70 -22.42
C GLN A 297 4.99 -3.33 -22.79
N SER A 298 5.91 -3.23 -21.81
CA SER A 298 7.26 -2.72 -22.02
C SER A 298 8.14 -3.62 -22.89
N GLY A 299 7.81 -4.91 -22.98
CA GLY A 299 8.66 -5.93 -23.61
C GLY A 299 10.00 -6.17 -22.90
N GLN A 300 10.21 -5.57 -21.72
CA GLN A 300 11.42 -5.76 -20.94
C GLN A 300 11.47 -7.18 -20.36
N LYS A 301 12.68 -7.69 -20.19
CA LYS A 301 12.87 -8.97 -19.50
C LYS A 301 12.61 -8.80 -18.01
N ALA A 302 11.94 -9.76 -17.37
CA ALA A 302 11.81 -9.82 -15.92
C ALA A 302 13.18 -9.71 -15.22
N GLY A 303 13.23 -8.96 -14.15
CA GLY A 303 14.46 -8.67 -13.41
C GLY A 303 15.27 -7.47 -13.94
N THR A 304 14.81 -6.77 -14.99
CA THR A 304 15.50 -5.58 -15.53
C THR A 304 14.89 -4.26 -15.07
N SER A 305 13.58 -4.20 -14.84
CA SER A 305 12.94 -3.04 -14.22
C SER A 305 13.29 -2.95 -12.74
N LYS A 306 13.38 -1.73 -12.20
CA LYS A 306 13.65 -1.46 -10.78
C LYS A 306 12.89 -0.20 -10.39
N THR A 307 11.57 -0.32 -10.33
CA THR A 307 10.68 0.83 -10.09
C THR A 307 10.16 0.81 -8.66
N TYR A 308 10.23 1.96 -7.99
CA TYR A 308 9.71 2.14 -6.63
C TYR A 308 8.64 3.22 -6.65
N LEU A 309 7.45 2.88 -6.20
CA LEU A 309 6.30 3.77 -6.09
C LEU A 309 5.88 3.85 -4.62
N TYR A 310 6.17 4.98 -3.99
CA TYR A 310 5.77 5.23 -2.61
C TYR A 310 4.47 6.01 -2.58
N THR A 311 3.52 5.54 -1.78
CA THR A 311 2.31 6.30 -1.45
C THR A 311 2.62 7.31 -0.34
N LEU A 312 1.91 8.43 -0.33
CA LEU A 312 2.04 9.42 0.73
C LEU A 312 1.19 8.99 1.92
N GLU A 313 1.84 8.84 3.06
CA GLU A 313 1.18 8.55 4.33
C GLU A 313 0.71 9.86 4.98
N ARG A 314 -0.43 9.79 5.65
CA ARG A 314 -0.98 10.89 6.44
C ARG A 314 -1.58 10.38 7.74
N ALA A 315 -1.30 11.11 8.84
CA ALA A 315 -1.98 10.89 10.10
C ALA A 315 -3.39 11.51 10.06
N TYR A 316 -4.38 10.71 10.40
CA TYR A 316 -5.78 11.10 10.54
C TYR A 316 -6.17 11.05 12.01
N THR A 317 -6.95 12.02 12.43
CA THR A 317 -7.56 12.11 13.75
C THR A 317 -9.08 12.14 13.60
N LYS A 318 -9.80 12.13 14.71
CA LYS A 318 -11.26 12.29 14.71
C LYS A 318 -11.74 13.52 13.91
N ALA A 319 -10.97 14.61 13.90
CA ALA A 319 -11.33 15.84 13.19
C ALA A 319 -11.23 15.69 11.66
N ASP A 320 -10.47 14.73 11.17
CA ASP A 320 -10.25 14.49 9.75
C ASP A 320 -11.29 13.54 9.15
N VAL A 321 -12.06 12.81 9.97
CA VAL A 321 -13.01 11.79 9.53
C VAL A 321 -14.21 12.45 8.83
N LYS A 322 -14.41 12.09 7.55
CA LYS A 322 -15.53 12.45 6.69
C LYS A 322 -16.14 11.18 6.11
N ALA A 323 -17.27 11.31 5.43
CA ALA A 323 -18.00 10.17 4.85
C ALA A 323 -17.18 9.37 3.81
N ASP A 324 -16.20 9.99 3.18
CA ASP A 324 -15.34 9.46 2.13
C ASP A 324 -13.88 9.27 2.58
N THR A 325 -13.58 9.42 3.86
CA THR A 325 -12.20 9.26 4.37
C THR A 325 -11.75 7.81 4.33
N CYS A 326 -12.64 6.88 4.69
CA CYS A 326 -12.32 5.46 4.77
C CYS A 326 -13.12 4.65 3.76
N TRP A 327 -12.56 3.55 3.35
CA TRP A 327 -13.18 2.61 2.42
C TRP A 327 -13.75 1.38 3.15
N ASP A 328 -14.71 0.72 2.51
CA ASP A 328 -15.37 -0.48 3.02
C ASP A 328 -15.10 -1.65 2.08
N VAL A 329 -14.58 -2.77 2.61
CA VAL A 329 -14.20 -3.94 1.81
C VAL A 329 -15.38 -4.56 1.07
N LYS A 330 -16.56 -4.59 1.70
CA LYS A 330 -17.77 -5.18 1.09
C LYS A 330 -18.27 -4.31 -0.05
N ALA A 331 -18.25 -2.98 0.16
CA ALA A 331 -18.61 -2.03 -0.88
C ALA A 331 -17.63 -2.12 -2.08
N LEU A 332 -16.31 -2.23 -1.80
CA LEU A 332 -15.29 -2.38 -2.81
C LEU A 332 -15.44 -3.68 -3.62
N GLN A 333 -15.73 -4.80 -2.96
CA GLN A 333 -15.94 -6.11 -3.61
C GLN A 333 -17.26 -6.16 -4.42
N ALA A 334 -18.27 -5.38 -4.03
CA ALA A 334 -19.54 -5.28 -4.75
C ALA A 334 -19.48 -4.34 -5.97
N ALA A 335 -18.50 -3.44 -6.03
CA ALA A 335 -18.30 -2.54 -7.17
C ALA A 335 -17.87 -3.35 -8.41
N LYS A 336 -18.69 -3.24 -9.49
CA LYS A 336 -18.43 -3.93 -10.78
C LYS A 336 -17.46 -3.15 -11.65
#